data_6d9e1c7bdc0aabd47554e513540aadcd
#
_entry.id   6d9e1c7bdc0aabd47554e513540aadcd
#
_cell.length_a   1.000
_cell.length_b   1.000
_cell.length_c   1.000
_cell.angle_alpha   90.00
_cell.angle_beta   90.00
_cell.angle_gamma   90.00
#
_symmetry.space_group_name_H-M   'P 1'
#
loop_
_entity.id
_entity.type
_entity.pdbx_description
1 polymer ?
#
loop_
_entity_poly.entity_id
_entity_poly.type
_entity_poly.pdbx_seq_one_letter_code
_entity_poly.pdbx_strand_id
1 'polypeptide(L)'
;MKLKTILLTTVATGAFMCEPVIVHAVNSTPDSMGWFRKKKKSEPNDSVKSKNEYEKLTGDGSIIRRGMFNVYQKKNDYYFEVPTNLLGRDMLVVNKLQRVPSELNEAGVNRGTNYENQMVRFELDKATNKLLIRQSRPLPLAPAEDAISQSVRDNYISPLIAGFKIEAFNNDSTTMVIKVNDIYDGTETSINNVFTNINLGTSSIKNLSRILSIKSFENNVVATSELTTKVTEGTTSIYVTVEVSSSLMLLPETPMTGRLDNARVGYFTNPLLSYSDGQQRVSKQQFITRWRLEPKPEDRERYLRGELVEPAKPIVFYIENSTPYRWRKYIKQGIEDWNTAFEAAGFKNAIQARDYPKNDPDFDPDDMRYSCVKYAATTIA
;
A
#
# COMPACT_ATOMS: atom_id res chain seq x y z
N MET A 1 35.20 2.84 -5.30
CA MET A 1 34.69 2.49 -3.98
C MET A 1 33.37 1.78 -4.17
N LYS A 2 33.14 0.68 -3.49
CA LYS A 2 32.00 -0.20 -3.80
C LYS A 2 30.82 0.16 -2.89
N LEU A 3 29.62 0.24 -3.41
CA LEU A 3 28.35 0.46 -2.69
C LEU A 3 28.21 -0.41 -1.41
N LYS A 4 28.93 -1.55 -1.37
CA LYS A 4 29.07 -2.41 -0.20
C LYS A 4 29.55 -1.68 1.06
N THR A 5 30.44 -0.69 0.93
CA THR A 5 30.98 0.04 2.08
C THR A 5 29.94 0.99 2.66
N ILE A 6 29.12 1.60 1.81
CA ILE A 6 28.04 2.52 2.22
C ILE A 6 26.94 1.76 2.98
N LEU A 7 26.57 0.57 2.51
CA LEU A 7 25.53 -0.25 3.15
C LEU A 7 25.97 -0.92 4.47
N LEU A 8 27.27 -1.29 4.59
CA LEU A 8 27.77 -1.92 5.80
C LEU A 8 27.95 -0.95 6.97
N THR A 9 28.22 0.34 6.71
CA THR A 9 28.34 1.36 7.76
C THR A 9 26.99 1.80 8.35
N THR A 10 25.89 1.67 7.61
CA THR A 10 24.55 2.05 8.07
C THR A 10 23.81 0.95 8.84
N VAL A 11 24.21 -0.32 8.71
CA VAL A 11 23.55 -1.44 9.43
C VAL A 11 24.00 -1.53 10.91
N ALA A 12 25.15 -0.91 11.27
CA ALA A 12 25.72 -1.04 12.62
C ALA A 12 25.18 -0.08 13.69
N THR A 13 24.30 0.88 13.34
CA THR A 13 23.82 1.92 14.27
C THR A 13 22.30 2.00 14.48
N GLY A 14 21.59 0.94 14.17
CA GLY A 14 20.13 0.86 14.37
C GLY A 14 19.68 0.53 15.78
N ALA A 15 20.20 1.21 16.81
CA ALA A 15 19.62 1.18 18.16
C ALA A 15 18.69 2.39 18.30
N PHE A 16 17.40 2.16 18.29
CA PHE A 16 16.36 3.16 18.57
C PHE A 16 16.48 3.65 20.02
N MET A 17 17.00 4.85 20.19
CA MET A 17 16.81 5.64 21.41
C MET A 17 15.71 6.67 21.13
N CYS A 18 14.56 6.47 21.75
CA CYS A 18 13.45 7.42 21.75
C CYS A 18 13.68 8.44 22.85
N GLU A 19 14.12 9.64 22.52
CA GLU A 19 14.14 10.76 23.47
C GLU A 19 12.80 11.53 23.43
N PRO A 20 12.26 11.93 24.58
CA PRO A 20 11.01 12.69 24.60
C PRO A 20 11.26 14.16 24.25
N VAL A 21 10.61 14.64 23.20
CA VAL A 21 10.56 16.08 22.87
C VAL A 21 9.54 16.75 23.77
N ILE A 22 10.02 17.64 24.64
CA ILE A 22 9.18 18.53 25.45
C ILE A 22 8.78 19.72 24.58
N VAL A 23 7.49 19.82 24.26
CA VAL A 23 6.92 20.98 23.57
C VAL A 23 6.41 21.98 24.60
N HIS A 24 7.00 23.17 24.65
CA HIS A 24 6.46 24.29 25.41
C HIS A 24 5.29 24.93 24.64
N ALA A 25 4.15 24.97 25.30
CA ALA A 25 2.98 25.71 24.84
C ALA A 25 3.21 27.22 25.02
N VAL A 26 3.10 27.98 23.94
CA VAL A 26 3.03 29.44 23.96
C VAL A 26 1.57 29.85 23.82
N ASN A 27 1.01 30.41 24.87
CA ASN A 27 -0.29 31.07 24.87
C ASN A 27 -0.19 32.41 24.12
N SER A 28 -1.08 32.62 23.13
CA SER A 28 -1.39 33.96 22.64
C SER A 28 -2.89 34.17 22.58
N THR A 29 -3.35 35.17 23.29
CA THR A 29 -4.72 35.69 23.41
C THR A 29 -5.15 36.41 22.12
N PRO A 30 -6.46 36.48 21.84
CA PRO A 30 -6.97 37.15 20.64
C PRO A 30 -7.24 38.64 20.89
N ASP A 31 -6.87 39.47 19.95
CA ASP A 31 -7.30 40.84 19.89
C ASP A 31 -8.29 41.10 18.76
N SER A 32 -9.18 42.00 19.05
CA SER A 32 -10.49 42.24 18.47
C SER A 32 -10.52 43.26 17.31
N MET A 33 -11.56 43.15 16.53
CA MET A 33 -12.32 44.16 15.78
C MET A 33 -11.72 44.85 14.54
N GLY A 34 -12.46 44.73 13.46
CA GLY A 34 -12.38 45.58 12.28
C GLY A 34 -13.45 45.27 11.24
N TRP A 35 -14.63 45.88 11.36
CA TRP A 35 -15.70 45.82 10.38
C TRP A 35 -15.32 46.55 9.08
N PHE A 36 -15.27 45.83 7.93
CA PHE A 36 -15.54 46.40 6.61
C PHE A 36 -16.33 45.44 5.74
N ARG A 37 -17.59 45.81 5.53
CA ARG A 37 -18.53 45.17 4.62
C ARG A 37 -18.21 45.55 3.20
N LYS A 38 -17.57 44.67 2.38
CA LYS A 38 -17.55 44.80 0.91
C LYS A 38 -18.60 43.86 0.30
N LYS A 39 -19.48 44.44 -0.52
CA LYS A 39 -20.47 43.72 -1.33
C LYS A 39 -19.75 42.68 -2.20
N LYS A 40 -20.06 41.40 -1.98
CA LYS A 40 -19.68 40.32 -2.88
C LYS A 40 -20.47 40.44 -4.18
N LYS A 41 -19.77 40.62 -5.30
CA LYS A 41 -20.27 40.29 -6.63
C LYS A 41 -20.53 38.77 -6.66
N SER A 42 -21.67 38.36 -7.14
CA SER A 42 -22.00 36.96 -7.39
C SER A 42 -21.01 36.40 -8.41
N GLU A 43 -20.20 35.45 -8.00
CA GLU A 43 -19.36 34.69 -8.90
C GLU A 43 -20.21 33.73 -9.75
N PRO A 44 -19.88 33.55 -11.03
CA PRO A 44 -20.61 32.64 -11.89
C PRO A 44 -20.30 31.19 -11.52
N ASN A 45 -21.34 30.45 -11.41
CA ASN A 45 -21.55 29.02 -11.26
C ASN A 45 -20.29 28.13 -11.50
N ASP A 46 -19.58 27.74 -10.43
CA ASP A 46 -18.41 26.85 -10.46
C ASP A 46 -18.69 25.49 -11.10
N SER A 47 -19.96 25.07 -11.17
CA SER A 47 -20.35 23.79 -11.76
C SER A 47 -20.12 23.68 -13.27
N VAL A 48 -20.18 24.79 -14.00
CA VAL A 48 -19.97 24.81 -15.47
C VAL A 48 -18.48 24.78 -15.81
N LYS A 49 -17.63 25.40 -14.99
CA LYS A 49 -16.17 25.33 -15.17
C LYS A 49 -15.64 23.93 -14.90
N SER A 50 -16.17 23.22 -13.90
CA SER A 50 -15.72 21.87 -13.55
C SER A 50 -16.04 20.85 -14.64
N LYS A 51 -17.18 20.98 -15.32
CA LYS A 51 -17.57 20.07 -16.43
C LYS A 51 -16.58 20.15 -17.61
N ASN A 52 -16.20 21.36 -18.00
CA ASN A 52 -15.20 21.52 -19.07
C ASN A 52 -13.80 21.02 -18.72
N GLU A 53 -13.37 21.12 -17.46
CA GLU A 53 -12.07 20.61 -17.03
C GLU A 53 -12.07 19.08 -16.97
N TYR A 54 -13.13 18.44 -16.50
CA TYR A 54 -13.26 16.98 -16.50
C TYR A 54 -13.15 16.40 -17.91
N GLU A 55 -13.92 16.95 -18.87
CA GLU A 55 -13.87 16.51 -20.27
C GLU A 55 -12.49 16.71 -20.91
N LYS A 56 -11.80 17.80 -20.57
CA LYS A 56 -10.45 18.04 -21.04
C LYS A 56 -9.45 17.00 -20.54
N LEU A 57 -9.60 16.51 -19.32
CA LEU A 57 -8.69 15.55 -18.70
C LEU A 57 -8.99 14.11 -19.14
N THR A 58 -10.28 13.77 -19.30
CA THR A 58 -10.76 12.40 -19.52
C THR A 58 -11.19 12.10 -20.96
N GLY A 59 -11.35 13.14 -21.79
CA GLY A 59 -11.84 13.05 -23.16
C GLY A 59 -10.76 12.65 -24.18
N ASP A 60 -11.00 13.05 -25.43
CA ASP A 60 -10.19 12.66 -26.60
C ASP A 60 -8.68 12.87 -26.39
N GLY A 61 -7.91 11.86 -26.83
CA GLY A 61 -6.45 11.87 -26.74
C GLY A 61 -5.88 11.35 -25.42
N SER A 62 -6.73 10.87 -24.49
CA SER A 62 -6.30 10.20 -23.27
C SER A 62 -6.30 8.69 -23.45
N ILE A 63 -5.26 8.01 -22.96
CA ILE A 63 -5.22 6.55 -22.82
C ILE A 63 -5.88 6.22 -21.48
N ILE A 64 -6.93 5.39 -21.51
CA ILE A 64 -7.72 5.04 -20.33
C ILE A 64 -7.42 3.60 -19.91
N ARG A 65 -7.14 3.39 -18.62
CA ARG A 65 -7.07 2.07 -17.98
C ARG A 65 -8.11 2.01 -16.88
N ARG A 66 -9.06 1.10 -17.02
CA ARG A 66 -10.21 0.98 -16.11
C ARG A 66 -9.93 -0.06 -15.03
N GLY A 67 -10.42 0.21 -13.83
CA GLY A 67 -10.27 -0.67 -12.67
C GLY A 67 -10.81 -0.01 -11.40
N MET A 68 -10.15 -0.27 -10.26
CA MET A 68 -10.47 0.37 -8.97
C MET A 68 -10.54 1.90 -9.11
N PHE A 69 -9.57 2.48 -9.80
CA PHE A 69 -9.59 3.85 -10.32
C PHE A 69 -9.50 3.80 -11.84
N ASN A 70 -10.19 4.70 -12.52
CA ASN A 70 -9.85 4.94 -13.91
C ASN A 70 -8.55 5.76 -13.95
N VAL A 71 -7.59 5.27 -14.71
CA VAL A 71 -6.30 5.94 -14.88
C VAL A 71 -6.26 6.54 -16.27
N TYR A 72 -6.12 7.85 -16.35
CA TYR A 72 -5.96 8.58 -17.60
C TYR A 72 -4.50 8.97 -17.79
N GLN A 73 -3.97 8.70 -18.97
CA GLN A 73 -2.66 9.17 -19.37
C GLN A 73 -2.81 10.15 -20.53
N LYS A 74 -2.33 11.37 -20.34
CA LYS A 74 -2.33 12.42 -21.34
C LYS A 74 -0.92 12.95 -21.51
N LYS A 75 -0.26 12.62 -22.62
CA LYS A 75 1.17 12.83 -22.82
C LYS A 75 1.97 12.15 -21.70
N ASN A 76 2.68 12.93 -20.88
CA ASN A 76 3.49 12.44 -19.75
C ASN A 76 2.79 12.59 -18.40
N ASP A 77 1.54 13.07 -18.39
CA ASP A 77 0.76 13.25 -17.16
C ASP A 77 -0.19 12.10 -16.92
N TYR A 78 -0.25 11.67 -15.67
CA TYR A 78 -1.14 10.62 -15.20
C TYR A 78 -2.14 11.19 -14.20
N TYR A 79 -3.38 10.76 -14.34
CA TYR A 79 -4.49 11.18 -13.50
C TYR A 79 -5.24 9.96 -12.98
N PHE A 80 -5.62 10.01 -11.71
CA PHE A 80 -6.57 9.07 -11.14
C PHE A 80 -7.95 9.71 -11.07
N GLU A 81 -8.93 9.00 -11.59
CA GLU A 81 -10.33 9.28 -11.30
C GLU A 81 -10.76 8.39 -10.13
N VAL A 82 -10.87 9.01 -8.97
CA VAL A 82 -11.14 8.34 -7.69
C VAL A 82 -12.64 8.39 -7.40
N PRO A 83 -13.31 7.23 -7.28
CA PRO A 83 -14.72 7.18 -6.88
C PRO A 83 -14.92 7.66 -5.44
N THR A 84 -15.96 8.49 -5.21
CA THR A 84 -16.25 9.03 -3.88
C THR A 84 -16.68 7.97 -2.86
N ASN A 85 -17.21 6.84 -3.31
CA ASN A 85 -17.57 5.70 -2.45
C ASN A 85 -16.36 4.96 -1.89
N LEU A 86 -15.15 5.25 -2.39
CA LEU A 86 -13.89 4.71 -1.85
C LEU A 86 -13.26 5.63 -0.80
N LEU A 87 -13.84 6.80 -0.54
CA LEU A 87 -13.38 7.66 0.55
C LEU A 87 -13.61 6.98 1.90
N GLY A 88 -12.64 7.11 2.78
CA GLY A 88 -12.65 6.47 4.10
C GLY A 88 -12.39 4.96 4.11
N ARG A 89 -12.29 4.30 2.93
CA ARG A 89 -11.94 2.88 2.83
C ARG A 89 -10.45 2.68 3.09
N ASP A 90 -10.13 1.59 3.79
CA ASP A 90 -8.74 1.21 4.00
C ASP A 90 -8.11 0.66 2.71
N MET A 91 -6.95 1.17 2.38
CA MET A 91 -6.12 0.73 1.27
C MET A 91 -4.71 0.43 1.78
N LEU A 92 -4.07 -0.58 1.20
CA LEU A 92 -2.70 -0.96 1.52
C LEU A 92 -1.77 -0.52 0.39
N VAL A 93 -0.80 0.34 0.70
CA VAL A 93 0.33 0.63 -0.19
C VAL A 93 1.39 -0.43 0.04
N VAL A 94 1.83 -1.07 -1.05
CA VAL A 94 2.91 -2.06 -1.05
C VAL A 94 3.95 -1.65 -2.07
N ASN A 95 5.16 -1.36 -1.59
CA ASN A 95 6.28 -0.94 -2.42
C ASN A 95 7.34 -2.04 -2.54
N LYS A 96 7.73 -2.37 -3.77
CA LYS A 96 8.70 -3.44 -4.07
C LYS A 96 9.72 -2.99 -5.10
N LEU A 97 10.94 -3.48 -4.95
CA LEU A 97 11.96 -3.37 -5.97
C LEU A 97 11.68 -4.33 -7.12
N GLN A 98 11.68 -3.83 -8.36
CA GLN A 98 11.50 -4.62 -9.58
C GLN A 98 12.82 -4.93 -10.25
N ARG A 99 13.72 -3.94 -10.31
CA ARG A 99 15.10 -4.08 -10.77
C ARG A 99 16.03 -3.27 -9.89
N VAL A 100 17.22 -3.80 -9.70
CA VAL A 100 18.26 -3.16 -8.89
C VAL A 100 19.60 -3.23 -9.64
N PRO A 101 20.51 -2.25 -9.47
CA PRO A 101 21.87 -2.36 -10.00
C PRO A 101 22.64 -3.47 -9.31
N SER A 102 23.74 -3.95 -9.95
CA SER A 102 24.56 -5.06 -9.47
C SER A 102 25.08 -4.84 -8.07
N GLU A 103 25.47 -3.62 -7.74
CA GLU A 103 26.04 -3.23 -6.45
C GLU A 103 25.05 -3.42 -5.29
N LEU A 104 23.77 -3.10 -5.52
CA LEU A 104 22.71 -3.36 -4.55
C LEU A 104 22.41 -4.85 -4.42
N ASN A 105 22.40 -5.59 -5.56
CA ASN A 105 22.20 -7.03 -5.56
C ASN A 105 23.31 -7.74 -4.79
N GLU A 106 24.57 -7.36 -4.99
CA GLU A 106 25.71 -7.87 -4.22
C GLU A 106 25.63 -7.53 -2.72
N ALA A 107 24.96 -6.44 -2.34
CA ALA A 107 24.73 -6.06 -0.96
C ALA A 107 23.49 -6.73 -0.33
N GLY A 108 22.81 -7.61 -1.05
CA GLY A 108 21.64 -8.34 -0.55
C GLY A 108 20.29 -7.70 -0.84
N VAL A 109 20.27 -6.57 -1.54
CA VAL A 109 19.04 -5.90 -1.94
C VAL A 109 18.62 -6.40 -3.32
N ASN A 110 17.62 -7.25 -3.37
CA ASN A 110 17.24 -8.01 -4.56
C ASN A 110 15.90 -7.56 -5.14
N ARG A 111 15.64 -7.99 -6.38
CA ARG A 111 14.30 -7.96 -6.99
C ARG A 111 13.28 -8.62 -6.06
N GLY A 112 12.13 -7.98 -5.88
CA GLY A 112 11.05 -8.46 -5.03
C GLY A 112 11.18 -8.03 -3.56
N THR A 113 12.30 -7.41 -3.16
CA THR A 113 12.43 -6.85 -1.81
C THR A 113 11.34 -5.82 -1.57
N ASN A 114 10.57 -6.06 -0.52
CA ASN A 114 9.53 -5.17 -0.02
C ASN A 114 10.18 -4.20 0.96
N TYR A 115 10.03 -2.91 0.74
CA TYR A 115 10.76 -1.92 1.54
C TYR A 115 9.86 -0.98 2.35
N GLU A 116 8.60 -0.82 1.97
CA GLU A 116 7.67 0.04 2.70
C GLU A 116 6.24 -0.43 2.45
N ASN A 117 5.52 -0.71 3.52
CA ASN A 117 4.09 -1.00 3.48
C ASN A 117 3.37 -0.10 4.45
N GLN A 118 2.29 0.54 4.00
CA GLN A 118 1.48 1.39 4.85
C GLN A 118 0.00 1.34 4.49
N MET A 119 -0.85 1.38 5.50
CA MET A 119 -2.28 1.55 5.27
C MET A 119 -2.61 3.03 5.13
N VAL A 120 -3.46 3.36 4.16
CA VAL A 120 -3.90 4.73 3.89
C VAL A 120 -5.41 4.80 3.70
N ARG A 121 -5.97 5.98 3.94
CA ARG A 121 -7.36 6.35 3.62
C ARG A 121 -7.38 7.65 2.85
N PHE A 122 -8.30 7.75 1.92
CA PHE A 122 -8.56 8.98 1.20
C PHE A 122 -9.67 9.77 1.87
N GLU A 123 -9.45 11.06 2.09
CA GLU A 123 -10.40 11.98 2.70
C GLU A 123 -10.59 13.21 1.81
N LEU A 124 -11.84 13.64 1.63
CA LEU A 124 -12.14 14.85 0.87
C LEU A 124 -12.17 16.05 1.82
N ASP A 125 -11.24 16.97 1.64
CA ASP A 125 -11.31 18.30 2.25
C ASP A 125 -12.05 19.27 1.32
N LYS A 126 -13.32 19.45 1.63
CA LYS A 126 -14.20 20.36 0.88
C LYS A 126 -13.83 21.83 1.03
N ALA A 127 -13.17 22.22 2.14
CA ALA A 127 -12.81 23.60 2.40
C ALA A 127 -11.68 24.07 1.50
N THR A 128 -10.70 23.20 1.25
CA THR A 128 -9.53 23.50 0.41
C THR A 128 -9.57 22.85 -0.96
N ASN A 129 -10.63 22.09 -1.27
CA ASN A 129 -10.79 21.34 -2.52
C ASN A 129 -9.62 20.40 -2.80
N LYS A 130 -9.25 19.59 -1.79
CA LYS A 130 -8.15 18.63 -1.86
C LYS A 130 -8.60 17.24 -1.51
N LEU A 131 -7.97 16.25 -2.16
CA LEU A 131 -7.97 14.88 -1.71
C LEU A 131 -6.77 14.68 -0.77
N LEU A 132 -7.05 14.40 0.49
CA LEU A 132 -6.04 14.16 1.52
C LEU A 132 -5.79 12.67 1.65
N ILE A 133 -4.55 12.30 1.91
CA ILE A 133 -4.16 10.93 2.24
C ILE A 133 -3.79 10.89 3.72
N ARG A 134 -4.52 10.08 4.47
CA ARG A 134 -4.24 9.80 5.88
C ARG A 134 -3.57 8.44 6.01
N GLN A 135 -2.43 8.36 6.68
CA GLN A 135 -1.83 7.10 7.06
C GLN A 135 -2.70 6.45 8.15
N SER A 136 -3.37 5.35 7.82
CA SER A 136 -4.17 4.61 8.78
C SER A 136 -3.26 3.76 9.67
N ARG A 137 -3.09 4.17 10.92
CA ARG A 137 -2.39 3.37 11.92
C ARG A 137 -3.40 2.56 12.72
N PRO A 138 -3.10 1.29 13.06
CA PRO A 138 -3.98 0.52 13.93
C PRO A 138 -4.21 1.29 15.23
N LEU A 139 -5.46 1.72 15.46
CA LEU A 139 -5.84 2.33 16.72
C LEU A 139 -5.92 1.26 17.80
N PRO A 140 -5.61 1.60 19.06
CA PRO A 140 -5.87 0.71 20.18
C PRO A 140 -7.34 0.30 20.22
N LEU A 141 -7.59 -0.95 20.60
CA LEU A 141 -8.93 -1.46 20.81
C LEU A 141 -9.47 -0.96 22.15
N ALA A 142 -10.69 -0.45 22.15
CA ALA A 142 -11.44 -0.17 23.36
C ALA A 142 -12.92 -0.47 23.07
N PRO A 143 -13.64 -1.18 23.97
CA PRO A 143 -15.08 -1.39 23.81
C PRO A 143 -15.79 -0.03 23.69
N ALA A 144 -16.76 0.07 22.78
CA ALA A 144 -17.42 1.36 22.52
C ALA A 144 -18.22 1.88 23.74
N GLU A 145 -18.68 0.97 24.57
CA GLU A 145 -19.44 1.19 25.82
C GLU A 145 -18.55 1.64 26.99
N ASP A 146 -17.24 1.39 26.93
CA ASP A 146 -16.31 1.77 28.00
C ASP A 146 -15.99 3.26 27.93
N ALA A 147 -15.94 3.94 29.10
CA ALA A 147 -15.61 5.35 29.18
C ALA A 147 -14.22 5.67 28.64
N ILE A 148 -13.25 4.76 28.83
CA ILE A 148 -11.89 4.86 28.30
C ILE A 148 -11.85 4.97 26.78
N SER A 149 -12.89 4.51 26.04
CA SER A 149 -12.92 4.55 24.60
C SER A 149 -12.85 5.97 24.03
N GLN A 150 -13.44 6.96 24.74
CA GLN A 150 -13.34 8.37 24.38
C GLN A 150 -11.89 8.86 24.57
N SER A 151 -11.27 8.56 25.70
CA SER A 151 -9.88 8.94 25.99
C SER A 151 -8.91 8.33 24.95
N VAL A 152 -9.14 7.09 24.52
CA VAL A 152 -8.36 6.46 23.46
C VAL A 152 -8.51 7.23 22.14
N ARG A 153 -9.74 7.59 21.75
CA ARG A 153 -9.96 8.40 20.53
C ARG A 153 -9.28 9.77 20.59
N ASP A 154 -9.29 10.41 21.74
CA ASP A 154 -8.73 11.75 21.93
C ASP A 154 -7.19 11.76 21.93
N ASN A 155 -6.57 10.64 22.33
CA ASN A 155 -5.10 10.52 22.41
C ASN A 155 -4.44 9.97 21.14
N TYR A 156 -5.20 9.40 20.22
CA TYR A 156 -4.63 8.77 19.01
C TYR A 156 -5.19 9.38 17.74
N ILE A 157 -4.35 10.06 17.00
CA ILE A 157 -4.67 10.58 15.67
C ILE A 157 -3.77 9.95 14.61
N SER A 158 -4.34 9.55 13.51
CA SER A 158 -3.60 9.10 12.32
C SER A 158 -3.12 10.32 11.53
N PRO A 159 -1.84 10.41 11.14
CA PRO A 159 -1.30 11.58 10.46
C PRO A 159 -1.82 11.73 9.04
N LEU A 160 -2.01 12.98 8.60
CA LEU A 160 -2.10 13.31 7.19
C LEU A 160 -0.68 13.28 6.60
N ILE A 161 -0.49 12.57 5.48
CA ILE A 161 0.82 12.35 4.87
C ILE A 161 0.95 13.02 3.50
N ALA A 162 -0.16 13.24 2.80
CA ALA A 162 -0.16 13.92 1.50
C ALA A 162 -1.50 14.61 1.26
N GLY A 163 -1.52 15.57 0.32
CA GLY A 163 -2.73 16.25 -0.12
C GLY A 163 -2.62 16.70 -1.57
N PHE A 164 -3.56 16.29 -2.41
CA PHE A 164 -3.56 16.54 -3.84
C PHE A 164 -4.72 17.46 -4.22
N LYS A 165 -4.44 18.41 -5.07
CA LYS A 165 -5.47 19.27 -5.65
C LYS A 165 -6.43 18.41 -6.48
N ILE A 166 -7.71 18.59 -6.30
CA ILE A 166 -8.73 18.02 -7.18
C ILE A 166 -8.77 18.89 -8.43
N GLU A 167 -8.42 18.29 -9.57
CA GLU A 167 -8.40 18.97 -10.86
C GLU A 167 -9.82 19.16 -11.41
N ALA A 168 -10.67 18.13 -11.25
CA ALA A 168 -12.08 18.19 -11.68
C ALA A 168 -12.92 17.15 -10.95
N PHE A 169 -14.24 17.38 -10.93
CA PHE A 169 -15.24 16.37 -10.63
C PHE A 169 -15.98 15.99 -11.91
N ASN A 170 -16.50 14.75 -11.96
CA ASN A 170 -17.44 14.38 -13.01
C ASN A 170 -18.80 15.09 -12.81
N ASN A 171 -19.72 14.91 -13.77
CA ASN A 171 -20.95 15.69 -13.83
C ASN A 171 -21.88 15.55 -12.62
N ASP A 172 -21.89 14.40 -11.98
CA ASP A 172 -22.69 14.06 -10.81
C ASP A 172 -21.92 14.07 -9.49
N SER A 173 -20.63 14.47 -9.55
CA SER A 173 -19.71 14.52 -8.40
C SER A 173 -19.53 13.18 -7.69
N THR A 174 -19.71 12.06 -8.40
CA THR A 174 -19.46 10.72 -7.88
C THR A 174 -18.00 10.29 -8.01
N THR A 175 -17.23 11.02 -8.84
CA THR A 175 -15.80 10.80 -8.99
C THR A 175 -15.03 12.13 -8.98
N MET A 176 -13.76 12.07 -8.59
CA MET A 176 -12.84 13.20 -8.61
C MET A 176 -11.54 12.83 -9.31
N VAL A 177 -10.97 13.78 -10.06
CA VAL A 177 -9.73 13.59 -10.81
C VAL A 177 -8.59 14.32 -10.11
N ILE A 178 -7.51 13.60 -9.84
CA ILE A 178 -6.26 14.12 -9.27
C ILE A 178 -5.08 13.80 -10.19
N LYS A 179 -4.08 14.66 -10.24
CA LYS A 179 -2.81 14.39 -10.91
C LYS A 179 -1.89 13.62 -9.96
N VAL A 180 -1.26 12.54 -10.45
CA VAL A 180 -0.51 11.60 -9.60
C VAL A 180 0.97 11.49 -9.96
N ASN A 181 1.47 12.31 -10.88
CA ASN A 181 2.88 12.24 -11.29
C ASN A 181 3.83 12.34 -10.10
N ASP A 182 3.67 13.34 -9.23
CA ASP A 182 4.57 13.59 -8.12
C ASP A 182 4.62 12.41 -7.12
N ILE A 183 3.55 11.60 -7.02
CA ILE A 183 3.52 10.39 -6.17
C ILE A 183 4.51 9.34 -6.69
N TYR A 184 4.59 9.18 -8.01
CA TYR A 184 5.29 8.05 -8.62
C TYR A 184 6.59 8.42 -9.32
N ASP A 185 6.89 9.71 -9.51
CA ASP A 185 8.19 10.17 -10.04
C ASP A 185 9.23 10.41 -8.92
N GLY A 186 8.87 10.11 -7.67
CA GLY A 186 9.75 10.25 -6.51
C GLY A 186 9.87 11.68 -5.96
N THR A 187 9.02 12.61 -6.41
CA THR A 187 8.95 13.99 -5.87
C THR A 187 8.24 13.98 -4.51
N GLU A 188 7.09 13.31 -4.42
CA GLU A 188 6.35 13.11 -3.18
C GLU A 188 6.77 11.78 -2.54
N THR A 189 7.37 11.85 -1.36
CA THR A 189 8.00 10.68 -0.72
C THR A 189 7.15 10.04 0.37
N SER A 190 5.97 10.58 0.68
CA SER A 190 5.12 10.06 1.76
C SER A 190 4.56 8.67 1.50
N ILE A 191 4.41 8.30 0.22
CA ILE A 191 3.89 7.00 -0.21
C ILE A 191 5.00 6.06 -0.68
N ASN A 192 6.06 6.60 -1.26
CA ASN A 192 7.16 5.82 -1.82
C ASN A 192 8.49 6.54 -1.57
N ASN A 193 9.22 6.13 -0.55
CA ASN A 193 10.54 6.66 -0.21
C ASN A 193 11.60 5.57 -0.30
N VAL A 194 11.83 5.06 -1.52
CA VAL A 194 12.69 3.91 -1.76
C VAL A 194 14.11 4.11 -1.22
N PHE A 195 14.74 5.25 -1.54
CA PHE A 195 16.16 5.45 -1.22
C PHE A 195 16.44 5.59 0.27
N THR A 196 15.52 6.13 1.04
CA THR A 196 15.61 6.11 2.51
C THR A 196 15.38 4.70 3.04
N ASN A 197 14.38 3.99 2.53
CA ASN A 197 14.02 2.65 3.01
C ASN A 197 15.05 1.57 2.66
N ILE A 198 15.86 1.75 1.61
CA ILE A 198 17.00 0.87 1.31
C ILE A 198 18.34 1.42 1.87
N ASN A 199 18.27 2.32 2.84
CA ASN A 199 19.40 2.88 3.59
C ASN A 199 20.42 3.67 2.75
N LEU A 200 19.99 4.33 1.68
CA LEU A 200 20.84 5.26 0.93
C LEU A 200 20.74 6.70 1.45
N GLY A 201 19.71 7.03 2.23
CA GLY A 201 19.55 8.31 2.92
C GLY A 201 19.39 9.53 2.00
N THR A 202 18.88 9.33 0.78
CA THR A 202 18.78 10.36 -0.26
C THR A 202 17.37 10.42 -0.84
N SER A 203 17.11 11.46 -1.65
CA SER A 203 15.85 11.60 -2.38
C SER A 203 16.06 11.34 -3.88
N SER A 204 14.98 11.04 -4.58
CA SER A 204 14.98 10.91 -6.04
C SER A 204 15.33 12.24 -6.71
N ILE A 205 16.05 12.15 -7.83
CA ILE A 205 16.33 13.28 -8.69
C ILE A 205 15.23 13.37 -9.75
N LYS A 206 14.34 14.36 -9.65
CA LYS A 206 13.13 14.47 -10.48
C LYS A 206 13.43 14.34 -11.98
N ASN A 207 14.44 15.02 -12.49
CA ASN A 207 14.77 15.01 -13.92
C ASN A 207 15.42 13.72 -14.42
N LEU A 208 15.79 12.80 -13.52
CA LEU A 208 16.36 11.48 -13.81
C LEU A 208 15.42 10.35 -13.40
N SER A 209 14.22 10.69 -12.98
CA SER A 209 13.19 9.73 -12.51
C SER A 209 11.95 9.86 -13.38
N ARG A 210 11.26 8.73 -13.62
CA ARG A 210 10.10 8.71 -14.51
C ARG A 210 9.14 7.58 -14.17
N ILE A 211 7.88 7.77 -14.49
CA ILE A 211 6.87 6.72 -14.47
C ILE A 211 7.00 5.90 -15.76
N LEU A 212 7.15 4.59 -15.63
CA LEU A 212 7.21 3.68 -16.77
C LEU A 212 5.81 3.24 -17.20
N SER A 213 4.95 2.92 -16.24
CA SER A 213 3.56 2.53 -16.48
C SER A 213 2.70 2.66 -15.23
N ILE A 214 1.40 2.86 -15.44
CA ILE A 214 0.40 2.68 -14.38
C ILE A 214 -0.67 1.74 -14.93
N LYS A 215 -0.95 0.65 -14.22
CA LYS A 215 -2.01 -0.33 -14.50
C LYS A 215 -3.10 -0.20 -13.47
N SER A 216 -4.35 -0.38 -13.87
CA SER A 216 -5.48 -0.43 -12.96
C SER A 216 -6.19 -1.77 -13.10
N PHE A 217 -6.51 -2.40 -11.99
CA PHE A 217 -7.22 -3.66 -11.86
C PHE A 217 -8.45 -3.45 -10.96
N GLU A 218 -9.28 -4.48 -10.83
CA GLU A 218 -10.53 -4.41 -10.07
C GLU A 218 -10.32 -3.91 -8.61
N ASN A 219 -9.25 -4.39 -7.96
CA ASN A 219 -9.01 -4.13 -6.54
C ASN A 219 -7.65 -3.47 -6.24
N ASN A 220 -6.88 -3.12 -7.26
CA ASN A 220 -5.62 -2.41 -7.07
C ASN A 220 -5.18 -1.58 -8.29
N VAL A 221 -4.35 -0.59 -8.01
CA VAL A 221 -3.62 0.18 -9.02
C VAL A 221 -2.13 0.00 -8.77
N VAL A 222 -1.37 -0.26 -9.82
CA VAL A 222 0.09 -0.46 -9.73
C VAL A 222 0.81 0.52 -10.62
N ALA A 223 1.66 1.33 -10.04
CA ALA A 223 2.60 2.17 -10.77
C ALA A 223 3.98 1.53 -10.77
N THR A 224 4.61 1.47 -11.93
CA THR A 224 6.02 1.09 -12.09
C THR A 224 6.81 2.32 -12.47
N SER A 225 7.87 2.60 -11.72
CA SER A 225 8.71 3.79 -11.90
C SER A 225 10.19 3.45 -11.92
N GLU A 226 10.95 4.19 -12.70
CA GLU A 226 12.40 4.20 -12.68
C GLU A 226 12.85 5.44 -11.91
N LEU A 227 13.48 5.22 -10.75
CA LEU A 227 13.88 6.28 -9.84
C LEU A 227 15.40 6.31 -9.74
N THR A 228 15.98 7.49 -9.80
CA THR A 228 17.43 7.72 -9.74
C THR A 228 17.76 8.67 -8.61
N THR A 229 18.81 8.34 -7.88
CA THR A 229 19.41 9.21 -6.87
C THR A 229 20.91 9.33 -7.05
N LYS A 230 21.52 10.26 -6.33
CA LYS A 230 22.98 10.41 -6.23
C LYS A 230 23.41 10.22 -4.80
N VAL A 231 24.25 9.23 -4.58
CA VAL A 231 24.85 8.95 -3.28
C VAL A 231 26.26 9.52 -3.26
N THR A 232 26.61 10.25 -2.20
CA THR A 232 27.91 10.86 -2.04
C THR A 232 28.57 10.35 -0.75
N GLU A 233 29.81 9.89 -0.87
CA GLU A 233 30.64 9.48 0.27
C GLU A 233 32.00 10.16 0.15
N GLY A 234 32.28 11.06 1.08
CA GLY A 234 33.45 11.93 1.00
C GLY A 234 33.47 12.76 -0.29
N THR A 235 34.46 12.57 -1.13
CA THR A 235 34.59 13.27 -2.44
C THR A 235 34.01 12.47 -3.61
N THR A 236 33.56 11.24 -3.39
CA THR A 236 33.08 10.35 -4.45
C THR A 236 31.56 10.36 -4.50
N SER A 237 31.02 10.52 -5.71
CA SER A 237 29.58 10.44 -5.95
C SER A 237 29.27 9.38 -7.00
N ILE A 238 28.22 8.61 -6.77
CA ILE A 238 27.68 7.63 -7.73
C ILE A 238 26.18 7.84 -7.94
N TYR A 239 25.70 7.56 -9.14
CA TYR A 239 24.28 7.49 -9.41
C TYR A 239 23.77 6.08 -9.19
N VAL A 240 22.60 5.99 -8.58
CA VAL A 240 21.92 4.71 -8.32
C VAL A 240 20.53 4.80 -8.91
N THR A 241 20.21 3.90 -9.83
CA THR A 241 18.88 3.79 -10.46
C THR A 241 18.24 2.47 -10.08
N VAL A 242 16.99 2.52 -9.67
CA VAL A 242 16.18 1.33 -9.35
C VAL A 242 14.83 1.42 -10.08
N GLU A 243 14.29 0.27 -10.48
CA GLU A 243 12.87 0.18 -10.84
C GLU A 243 12.07 -0.29 -9.63
N VAL A 244 10.97 0.40 -9.36
CA VAL A 244 10.07 0.10 -8.26
C VAL A 244 8.65 -0.13 -8.75
N SER A 245 7.90 -0.98 -8.07
CA SER A 245 6.45 -1.02 -8.18
C SER A 245 5.81 -0.56 -6.89
N SER A 246 4.86 0.35 -7.02
CA SER A 246 4.02 0.84 -5.92
C SER A 246 2.58 0.42 -6.20
N SER A 247 2.07 -0.49 -5.40
CA SER A 247 0.70 -1.00 -5.52
C SER A 247 -0.18 -0.42 -4.44
N LEU A 248 -1.28 0.22 -4.83
CA LEU A 248 -2.35 0.66 -3.93
C LEU A 248 -3.47 -0.37 -4.03
N MET A 249 -3.70 -1.10 -2.95
CA MET A 249 -4.63 -2.24 -2.87
C MET A 249 -5.83 -1.89 -2.00
N LEU A 250 -7.04 -2.08 -2.51
CA LEU A 250 -8.27 -1.93 -1.74
C LEU A 250 -8.43 -3.11 -0.77
N LEU A 251 -8.53 -2.82 0.53
CA LEU A 251 -8.77 -3.85 1.52
C LEU A 251 -10.26 -4.23 1.57
N PRO A 252 -10.58 -5.48 1.95
CA PRO A 252 -11.95 -5.93 2.08
C PRO A 252 -12.75 -5.05 3.06
N GLU A 253 -14.00 -4.77 2.73
CA GLU A 253 -14.90 -4.00 3.61
C GLU A 253 -15.19 -4.74 4.92
N THR A 254 -15.38 -6.06 4.81
CA THR A 254 -15.52 -6.93 5.97
C THR A 254 -14.21 -7.67 6.22
N PRO A 255 -13.44 -7.28 7.23
CA PRO A 255 -12.21 -7.95 7.58
C PRO A 255 -12.49 -9.35 8.13
N MET A 256 -11.46 -10.21 8.12
CA MET A 256 -11.52 -11.50 8.80
C MET A 256 -11.64 -11.30 10.32
N THR A 257 -12.39 -12.21 10.96
CA THR A 257 -12.38 -12.29 12.43
C THR A 257 -10.96 -12.57 12.92
N GLY A 258 -10.46 -11.71 13.82
CA GLY A 258 -9.14 -11.85 14.41
C GLY A 258 -9.04 -13.16 15.22
N ARG A 259 -7.89 -13.83 15.13
CA ARG A 259 -7.55 -14.98 15.99
C ARG A 259 -6.33 -14.60 16.79
N LEU A 260 -6.46 -14.72 18.12
CA LEU A 260 -5.34 -14.45 19.03
C LEU A 260 -4.24 -15.49 18.85
N ASP A 261 -3.01 -15.05 19.05
CA ASP A 261 -1.83 -15.90 19.08
C ASP A 261 -1.86 -16.84 20.28
N ASN A 262 -1.15 -17.96 20.13
CA ASN A 262 -0.88 -18.90 21.21
C ASN A 262 0.62 -19.17 21.27
N ALA A 263 1.23 -18.87 22.41
CA ALA A 263 2.68 -19.02 22.63
C ALA A 263 3.22 -20.46 22.40
N ARG A 264 2.36 -21.47 22.27
CA ARG A 264 2.76 -22.84 21.92
C ARG A 264 3.03 -23.03 20.43
N VAL A 265 2.61 -22.10 19.60
CA VAL A 265 2.76 -22.14 18.14
C VAL A 265 3.34 -20.82 17.69
N GLY A 266 4.44 -20.86 16.94
CA GLY A 266 5.09 -19.66 16.40
C GLY A 266 4.37 -19.17 15.15
N TYR A 267 3.54 -18.14 15.28
CA TYR A 267 2.92 -17.43 14.15
C TYR A 267 3.55 -16.07 13.94
N PHE A 268 3.50 -15.57 12.70
CA PHE A 268 3.64 -14.14 12.47
C PHE A 268 2.37 -13.44 12.95
N THR A 269 2.52 -12.35 13.70
CA THR A 269 1.41 -11.67 14.35
C THR A 269 1.41 -10.17 14.07
N ASN A 270 0.21 -9.59 14.10
CA ASN A 270 -0.01 -8.16 14.13
C ASN A 270 -0.43 -7.77 15.57
N PRO A 271 0.39 -6.99 16.29
CA PRO A 271 0.07 -6.57 17.64
C PRO A 271 -0.93 -5.40 17.62
N LEU A 272 -1.91 -5.44 18.53
CA LEU A 272 -2.80 -4.32 18.85
C LEU A 272 -2.79 -4.07 20.35
N LEU A 273 -2.83 -2.80 20.74
CA LEU A 273 -3.06 -2.42 22.13
C LEU A 273 -4.55 -2.53 22.44
N SER A 274 -4.89 -2.99 23.63
CA SER A 274 -6.27 -3.11 24.09
C SER A 274 -6.43 -2.42 25.45
N TYR A 275 -7.43 -1.56 25.54
CA TYR A 275 -7.86 -0.86 26.73
C TYR A 275 -9.27 -1.30 27.11
N SER A 276 -9.60 -1.33 28.39
CA SER A 276 -10.97 -1.41 28.87
C SER A 276 -11.08 -0.82 30.28
N ASP A 277 -12.28 -0.41 30.67
CA ASP A 277 -12.53 0.14 32.04
C ASP A 277 -12.24 -0.89 33.13
N GLY A 278 -12.32 -2.17 32.83
CA GLY A 278 -12.01 -3.26 33.75
C GLY A 278 -10.53 -3.60 33.89
N GLN A 279 -9.63 -2.96 33.11
CA GLN A 279 -8.20 -3.25 33.14
C GLN A 279 -7.42 -2.17 33.89
N GLN A 280 -6.49 -2.59 34.76
CA GLN A 280 -5.59 -1.66 35.45
C GLN A 280 -4.42 -1.16 34.59
N ARG A 281 -4.16 -1.81 33.47
CA ARG A 281 -3.09 -1.47 32.52
C ARG A 281 -3.46 -1.90 31.12
N VAL A 282 -2.89 -1.21 30.12
CA VAL A 282 -3.00 -1.61 28.73
C VAL A 282 -2.50 -3.03 28.51
N SER A 283 -3.22 -3.81 27.73
CA SER A 283 -2.80 -5.13 27.29
C SER A 283 -2.40 -5.12 25.82
N LYS A 284 -1.46 -5.98 25.43
CA LYS A 284 -1.06 -6.18 24.04
C LYS A 284 -1.68 -7.49 23.56
N GLN A 285 -2.59 -7.38 22.61
CA GLN A 285 -3.17 -8.53 21.91
C GLN A 285 -2.39 -8.78 20.63
N GLN A 286 -2.05 -10.03 20.36
CA GLN A 286 -1.37 -10.44 19.15
C GLN A 286 -2.32 -11.26 18.30
N PHE A 287 -2.58 -10.80 17.07
CA PHE A 287 -3.43 -11.49 16.12
C PHE A 287 -2.57 -12.18 15.07
N ILE A 288 -2.81 -13.48 14.85
CA ILE A 288 -2.06 -14.25 13.86
C ILE A 288 -2.40 -13.81 12.45
N THR A 289 -1.38 -13.81 11.58
CA THR A 289 -1.58 -13.67 10.13
C THR A 289 -1.92 -15.04 9.55
N ARG A 290 -2.97 -15.13 8.74
CA ARG A 290 -3.43 -16.38 8.15
C ARG A 290 -4.16 -16.16 6.83
N TRP A 291 -4.23 -17.18 6.02
CA TRP A 291 -5.07 -17.19 4.84
C TRP A 291 -6.56 -17.24 5.22
N ARG A 292 -7.38 -16.57 4.42
CA ARG A 292 -8.84 -16.63 4.54
C ARG A 292 -9.33 -17.89 3.82
N LEU A 293 -9.53 -18.96 4.57
CA LEU A 293 -10.15 -20.20 4.09
C LEU A 293 -11.50 -20.35 4.77
N GLU A 294 -12.54 -20.43 3.97
CA GLU A 294 -13.93 -20.57 4.39
C GLU A 294 -14.57 -21.65 3.52
N PRO A 295 -15.46 -22.50 4.06
CA PRO A 295 -16.21 -23.44 3.25
C PRO A 295 -17.18 -22.70 2.33
N LYS A 296 -17.53 -23.30 1.20
CA LYS A 296 -18.63 -22.82 0.38
C LYS A 296 -19.93 -22.84 1.21
N PRO A 297 -20.90 -21.93 0.94
CA PRO A 297 -22.16 -21.90 1.69
C PRO A 297 -22.86 -23.26 1.76
N GLU A 298 -22.88 -24.00 0.64
CA GLU A 298 -23.48 -25.34 0.52
C GLU A 298 -22.72 -26.43 1.28
N ASP A 299 -21.43 -26.26 1.53
CA ASP A 299 -20.58 -27.21 2.23
C ASP A 299 -20.44 -26.92 3.73
N ARG A 300 -21.04 -25.83 4.23
CA ARG A 300 -20.86 -25.39 5.62
C ARG A 300 -21.25 -26.43 6.63
N GLU A 301 -22.38 -27.10 6.44
CA GLU A 301 -22.87 -28.16 7.34
C GLU A 301 -21.93 -29.38 7.33
N ARG A 302 -21.40 -29.75 6.16
CA ARG A 302 -20.44 -30.85 6.02
C ARG A 302 -19.15 -30.53 6.76
N TYR A 303 -18.63 -29.29 6.58
CA TYR A 303 -17.45 -28.83 7.30
C TYR A 303 -17.63 -28.84 8.82
N LEU A 304 -18.79 -28.41 9.32
CA LEU A 304 -19.10 -28.41 10.75
C LEU A 304 -19.20 -29.86 11.33
N ARG A 305 -19.54 -30.87 10.52
CA ARG A 305 -19.49 -32.27 10.90
C ARG A 305 -18.08 -32.87 10.83
N GLY A 306 -17.06 -32.10 10.41
CA GLY A 306 -15.68 -32.57 10.28
C GLY A 306 -15.37 -33.28 8.97
N GLU A 307 -16.25 -33.17 7.95
CA GLU A 307 -15.96 -33.65 6.61
C GLU A 307 -14.98 -32.72 5.88
N LEU A 308 -14.09 -33.30 5.05
CA LEU A 308 -13.21 -32.52 4.18
C LEU A 308 -14.00 -31.87 3.05
N VAL A 309 -13.88 -30.54 2.93
CA VAL A 309 -14.53 -29.75 1.89
C VAL A 309 -13.51 -28.92 1.11
N GLU A 310 -13.85 -28.47 -0.07
CA GLU A 310 -13.04 -27.49 -0.78
C GLU A 310 -13.34 -26.08 -0.27
N PRO A 311 -12.31 -25.21 -0.13
CA PRO A 311 -12.55 -23.83 0.25
C PRO A 311 -13.31 -23.08 -0.86
N ALA A 312 -14.08 -22.07 -0.49
CA ALA A 312 -14.76 -21.20 -1.44
C ALA A 312 -13.76 -20.51 -2.40
N LYS A 313 -12.59 -20.14 -1.88
CA LYS A 313 -11.48 -19.61 -2.66
C LYS A 313 -10.18 -20.31 -2.26
N PRO A 314 -9.62 -21.17 -3.13
CA PRO A 314 -8.34 -21.82 -2.87
C PRO A 314 -7.19 -20.82 -2.93
N ILE A 315 -6.10 -21.14 -2.25
CA ILE A 315 -4.84 -20.43 -2.32
C ILE A 315 -4.13 -20.90 -3.61
N VAL A 316 -3.93 -20.02 -4.59
CA VAL A 316 -3.28 -20.38 -5.84
C VAL A 316 -2.01 -19.57 -6.01
N PHE A 317 -0.88 -20.27 -6.16
CA PHE A 317 0.40 -19.65 -6.52
C PHE A 317 0.75 -19.91 -7.98
N TYR A 318 1.06 -18.85 -8.72
CA TYR A 318 1.47 -18.91 -10.11
C TYR A 318 3.00 -18.81 -10.21
N ILE A 319 3.62 -19.78 -10.87
CA ILE A 319 5.08 -19.85 -11.05
C ILE A 319 5.49 -19.03 -12.28
N GLU A 320 6.34 -18.03 -12.07
CA GLU A 320 6.85 -17.16 -13.14
C GLU A 320 7.62 -17.95 -14.22
N ASN A 321 7.44 -17.55 -15.48
CA ASN A 321 8.09 -18.20 -16.62
C ASN A 321 9.63 -18.09 -16.63
N SER A 322 10.20 -17.13 -15.91
CA SER A 322 11.65 -16.97 -15.74
C SER A 322 12.26 -18.02 -14.78
N THR A 323 11.43 -18.75 -14.03
CA THR A 323 11.90 -19.83 -13.17
C THR A 323 12.48 -20.95 -13.99
N PRO A 324 13.75 -21.40 -13.78
CA PRO A 324 14.36 -22.48 -14.52
C PRO A 324 13.48 -23.73 -14.52
N TYR A 325 13.28 -24.30 -15.72
CA TYR A 325 12.31 -25.39 -15.93
C TYR A 325 12.54 -26.59 -15.00
N ARG A 326 13.83 -26.94 -14.74
CA ARG A 326 14.21 -28.07 -13.86
C ARG A 326 13.73 -27.92 -12.41
N TRP A 327 13.50 -26.67 -11.94
CA TRP A 327 13.09 -26.40 -10.56
C TRP A 327 11.57 -26.32 -10.38
N ARG A 328 10.81 -26.03 -11.45
CA ARG A 328 9.35 -25.79 -11.37
C ARG A 328 8.59 -26.94 -10.72
N LYS A 329 8.96 -28.20 -11.08
CA LYS A 329 8.33 -29.40 -10.50
C LYS A 329 8.44 -29.41 -8.98
N TYR A 330 9.65 -29.15 -8.47
CA TYR A 330 9.91 -29.21 -7.03
C TYR A 330 9.28 -28.02 -6.28
N ILE A 331 9.27 -26.83 -6.88
CA ILE A 331 8.59 -25.66 -6.32
C ILE A 331 7.09 -25.95 -6.20
N LYS A 332 6.47 -26.50 -7.25
CA LYS A 332 5.05 -26.86 -7.21
C LYS A 332 4.77 -27.88 -6.13
N GLN A 333 5.54 -28.95 -6.10
CA GLN A 333 5.41 -29.99 -5.08
C GLN A 333 5.52 -29.40 -3.67
N GLY A 334 6.55 -28.60 -3.39
CA GLY A 334 6.73 -27.99 -2.07
C GLY A 334 5.61 -27.02 -1.68
N ILE A 335 4.92 -26.38 -2.63
CA ILE A 335 3.72 -25.59 -2.37
C ILE A 335 2.55 -26.52 -2.04
N GLU A 336 2.34 -27.57 -2.83
CA GLU A 336 1.18 -28.46 -2.72
C GLU A 336 1.28 -29.44 -1.54
N ASP A 337 2.48 -29.72 -1.03
CA ASP A 337 2.72 -30.52 0.18
C ASP A 337 2.01 -29.92 1.42
N TRP A 338 1.76 -28.60 1.42
CA TRP A 338 0.97 -27.96 2.48
C TRP A 338 -0.49 -28.39 2.54
N ASN A 339 -1.03 -29.05 1.49
CA ASN A 339 -2.39 -29.61 1.55
C ASN A 339 -2.59 -30.56 2.73
N THR A 340 -1.57 -31.31 3.13
CA THR A 340 -1.65 -32.17 4.32
C THR A 340 -2.03 -31.39 5.59
N ALA A 341 -1.48 -30.19 5.76
CA ALA A 341 -1.82 -29.31 6.89
C ALA A 341 -3.23 -28.72 6.75
N PHE A 342 -3.62 -28.35 5.54
CA PHE A 342 -4.97 -27.83 5.29
C PHE A 342 -6.05 -28.90 5.42
N GLU A 343 -5.78 -30.16 5.07
CA GLU A 343 -6.68 -31.29 5.29
C GLU A 343 -6.91 -31.54 6.78
N ALA A 344 -5.87 -31.42 7.61
CA ALA A 344 -6.02 -31.44 9.06
C ALA A 344 -6.90 -30.30 9.60
N ALA A 345 -7.01 -29.20 8.86
CA ALA A 345 -7.91 -28.08 9.15
C ALA A 345 -9.30 -28.20 8.49
N GLY A 346 -9.58 -29.30 7.79
CA GLY A 346 -10.87 -29.59 7.16
C GLY A 346 -11.00 -29.16 5.69
N PHE A 347 -9.90 -28.76 5.03
CA PHE A 347 -9.93 -28.28 3.65
C PHE A 347 -9.07 -29.14 2.72
N LYS A 348 -9.65 -29.78 1.73
CA LYS A 348 -8.94 -30.45 0.64
C LYS A 348 -8.70 -29.50 -0.52
N ASN A 349 -7.64 -29.72 -1.32
CA ASN A 349 -7.28 -28.88 -2.48
C ASN A 349 -7.17 -27.39 -2.14
N ALA A 350 -6.78 -27.07 -0.91
CA ALA A 350 -6.79 -25.72 -0.38
C ALA A 350 -5.69 -24.84 -0.98
N ILE A 351 -4.52 -25.45 -1.32
CA ILE A 351 -3.39 -24.73 -1.92
C ILE A 351 -2.98 -25.42 -3.22
N GLN A 352 -2.71 -24.63 -4.26
CA GLN A 352 -2.42 -25.11 -5.59
C GLN A 352 -1.27 -24.30 -6.20
N ALA A 353 -0.42 -24.97 -6.99
CA ALA A 353 0.63 -24.34 -7.75
C ALA A 353 0.37 -24.47 -9.25
N ARG A 354 0.38 -23.37 -9.97
CA ARG A 354 0.11 -23.29 -11.41
C ARG A 354 1.24 -22.56 -12.14
N ASP A 355 1.46 -22.88 -13.42
CA ASP A 355 2.30 -22.04 -14.28
C ASP A 355 1.52 -20.77 -14.69
N TYR A 356 2.24 -19.70 -15.05
CA TYR A 356 1.61 -18.54 -15.69
C TYR A 356 0.82 -18.98 -16.92
N PRO A 357 -0.44 -18.52 -17.05
CA PRO A 357 -1.22 -18.81 -18.26
C PRO A 357 -0.50 -18.30 -19.49
N LYS A 358 -0.49 -19.09 -20.57
CA LYS A 358 0.20 -18.70 -21.81
C LYS A 358 -0.59 -17.71 -22.65
N ASN A 359 -1.92 -17.80 -22.62
CA ASN A 359 -2.81 -17.06 -23.52
C ASN A 359 -4.05 -16.54 -22.79
N ASP A 360 -3.91 -16.09 -21.56
CA ASP A 360 -4.98 -15.47 -20.78
C ASP A 360 -4.76 -13.95 -20.80
N PRO A 361 -5.56 -13.17 -21.53
CA PRO A 361 -5.41 -11.72 -21.60
C PRO A 361 -5.77 -11.04 -20.29
N ASP A 362 -6.51 -11.71 -19.40
CA ASP A 362 -6.93 -11.16 -18.09
C ASP A 362 -5.89 -11.43 -17.00
N PHE A 363 -4.90 -12.28 -17.26
CA PHE A 363 -3.85 -12.57 -16.29
C PHE A 363 -2.75 -11.52 -16.35
N ASP A 364 -2.55 -10.82 -15.25
CA ASP A 364 -1.40 -9.94 -15.05
C ASP A 364 -0.80 -10.22 -13.64
N PRO A 365 0.52 -10.50 -13.54
CA PRO A 365 1.16 -10.79 -12.25
C PRO A 365 1.19 -9.59 -11.28
N ASP A 366 0.80 -8.40 -11.72
CA ASP A 366 0.67 -7.21 -10.89
C ASP A 366 -0.76 -7.04 -10.33
N ASP A 367 -1.73 -7.81 -10.83
CA ASP A 367 -3.08 -7.87 -10.27
C ASP A 367 -3.07 -8.61 -8.93
N MET A 368 -3.55 -7.96 -7.86
CA MET A 368 -3.57 -8.54 -6.51
C MET A 368 -4.43 -9.81 -6.36
N ARG A 369 -5.26 -10.12 -7.36
CA ARG A 369 -6.01 -11.39 -7.39
C ARG A 369 -5.11 -12.60 -7.54
N TYR A 370 -3.88 -12.43 -8.07
CA TYR A 370 -2.93 -13.51 -8.35
C TYR A 370 -1.73 -13.46 -7.42
N SER A 371 -1.48 -14.54 -6.68
CA SER A 371 -0.24 -14.71 -5.92
C SER A 371 0.81 -15.35 -6.82
N CYS A 372 1.97 -14.71 -6.97
CA CYS A 372 3.00 -15.14 -7.90
C CYS A 372 4.31 -15.46 -7.19
N VAL A 373 4.92 -16.59 -7.56
CA VAL A 373 6.29 -16.95 -7.19
C VAL A 373 7.23 -16.45 -8.28
N LYS A 374 8.03 -15.45 -7.96
CA LYS A 374 8.99 -14.85 -8.89
C LYS A 374 10.40 -15.37 -8.62
N TYR A 375 11.14 -15.68 -9.67
CA TYR A 375 12.53 -16.09 -9.57
C TYR A 375 13.45 -14.86 -9.50
N ALA A 376 14.25 -14.76 -8.46
CA ALA A 376 15.24 -13.71 -8.32
C ALA A 376 16.66 -14.33 -8.47
N ALA A 377 17.34 -14.01 -9.57
CA ALA A 377 18.75 -14.33 -9.70
C ALA A 377 19.56 -13.42 -8.76
N THR A 378 20.29 -14.02 -7.86
CA THR A 378 21.11 -13.30 -6.89
C THR A 378 22.52 -13.87 -6.85
N THR A 379 23.49 -13.03 -6.51
CA THR A 379 24.90 -13.43 -6.28
C THR A 379 25.13 -13.95 -4.87
N ILE A 380 24.15 -13.86 -3.99
CA ILE A 380 24.23 -14.37 -2.61
C ILE A 380 23.95 -15.87 -2.65
N ALA A 381 24.94 -16.65 -2.22
CA ALA A 381 24.86 -18.10 -2.08
C ALA A 381 24.26 -18.48 -0.70
#